data_4b0acb53f342bc769dbc67a6e940b48c
#
_entry.id   4b0acb53f342bc769dbc67a6e940b48c
#
_cell.length_a   1.000
_cell.length_b   1.000
_cell.length_c   1.000
_cell.angle_alpha   90.00
_cell.angle_beta   90.00
_cell.angle_gamma   90.00
#
_symmetry.space_group_name_H-M   'P 1'
#
loop_
_entity.id
_entity.type
_entity.pdbx_description
1 polymer ?
#
loop_
_entity_poly.entity_id
_entity_poly.type
_entity_poly.pdbx_seq_one_letter_code
_entity_poly.pdbx_strand_id
1 'polypeptide(L)'
;MQSAFTIFSVAWVFWSYGQNLPDFLQLSKYEPPVVSRVYASDGALLAEFATEKRIFVPIQSIPSIIKEAFLSSEDKDFFNHLGLDFKAILRASVTKIKNFNSGRRAIGASTITQQVAKNFLLSADYSIERKIKEAILALRIERTFSKDHIFELYLNEIYLGFNSYGVAAAALNYFNKPLSEITLAEAAYLAALPKGPNN
;
A
#
# COMPACT_ATOMS: atom_id res chain seq x y z
N MET A 1 26.60 -28.91 -1.29
CA MET A 1 27.34 -27.70 -1.73
C MET A 1 26.43 -26.67 -2.41
N GLN A 2 25.53 -27.03 -3.31
CA GLN A 2 24.61 -26.07 -3.99
C GLN A 2 23.69 -25.30 -3.03
N SER A 3 23.13 -25.93 -2.02
CA SER A 3 22.25 -25.27 -1.03
C SER A 3 22.96 -24.21 -0.19
N ALA A 4 24.22 -24.45 0.20
CA ALA A 4 25.02 -23.49 0.97
C ALA A 4 25.36 -22.24 0.12
N PHE A 5 25.69 -22.42 -1.15
CA PHE A 5 25.97 -21.32 -2.07
C PHE A 5 24.71 -20.43 -2.28
N THR A 6 23.54 -21.05 -2.44
CA THR A 6 22.27 -20.31 -2.59
C THR A 6 21.94 -19.48 -1.35
N ILE A 7 22.12 -20.04 -0.13
CA ILE A 7 21.89 -19.33 1.12
C ILE A 7 22.85 -18.14 1.25
N PHE A 8 24.13 -18.35 0.93
CA PHE A 8 25.15 -17.30 1.00
C PHE A 8 24.85 -16.17 -0.01
N SER A 9 24.44 -16.49 -1.23
CA SER A 9 24.09 -15.49 -2.24
C SER A 9 22.87 -14.66 -1.81
N VAL A 10 21.84 -15.28 -1.25
CA VAL A 10 20.67 -14.57 -0.73
C VAL A 10 21.07 -13.67 0.46
N ALA A 11 21.86 -14.18 1.39
CA ALA A 11 22.34 -13.38 2.53
C ALA A 11 23.19 -12.20 2.10
N TRP A 12 24.06 -12.38 1.09
CA TRP A 12 24.85 -11.30 0.51
C TRP A 12 24.01 -10.21 -0.14
N VAL A 13 22.97 -10.59 -0.90
CA VAL A 13 22.01 -9.64 -1.49
C VAL A 13 21.32 -8.83 -0.39
N PHE A 14 20.79 -9.50 0.64
CA PHE A 14 20.14 -8.83 1.77
C PHE A 14 21.10 -7.90 2.52
N TRP A 15 22.36 -8.29 2.69
CA TRP A 15 23.38 -7.46 3.31
C TRP A 15 23.74 -6.24 2.44
N SER A 16 24.01 -6.46 1.16
CA SER A 16 24.43 -5.40 0.21
C SER A 16 23.36 -4.32 0.03
N TYR A 17 22.10 -4.73 -0.20
CA TYR A 17 20.99 -3.78 -0.40
C TYR A 17 20.38 -3.30 0.92
N GLY A 18 20.69 -3.95 2.02
CA GLY A 18 20.17 -3.60 3.35
C GLY A 18 20.85 -2.43 4.03
N GLN A 19 22.06 -2.02 3.56
CA GLN A 19 22.87 -0.98 4.22
C GLN A 19 22.37 0.44 3.96
N ASN A 20 21.84 0.71 2.76
CA ASN A 20 21.42 2.04 2.32
C ASN A 20 19.90 2.15 2.22
N LEU A 21 19.18 1.58 3.19
CA LEU A 21 17.73 1.68 3.24
C LEU A 21 17.30 2.92 4.01
N PRO A 22 16.18 3.55 3.58
CA PRO A 22 15.58 4.64 4.34
C PRO A 22 15.21 4.21 5.76
N ASP A 23 15.17 5.18 6.67
CA ASP A 23 14.72 4.93 8.03
C ASP A 23 13.21 4.69 8.04
N PHE A 24 12.83 3.45 8.30
CA PHE A 24 11.42 3.05 8.36
C PHE A 24 10.75 3.43 9.70
N LEU A 25 11.52 3.83 10.72
CA LEU A 25 10.96 4.29 12.01
C LEU A 25 10.18 5.59 11.86
N GLN A 26 10.41 6.36 10.80
CA GLN A 26 9.59 7.53 10.47
C GLN A 26 8.10 7.19 10.28
N LEU A 27 7.75 5.93 9.97
CA LEU A 27 6.37 5.48 9.88
C LEU A 27 5.62 5.55 11.22
N SER A 28 6.35 5.48 12.35
CA SER A 28 5.75 5.64 13.69
C SER A 28 5.26 7.06 13.98
N LYS A 29 5.80 8.04 13.26
CA LYS A 29 5.50 9.48 13.43
C LYS A 29 4.82 10.04 12.19
N TYR A 30 4.19 9.15 11.41
CA TYR A 30 3.50 9.61 10.22
C TYR A 30 2.36 10.57 10.58
N GLU A 31 2.55 11.80 10.15
CA GLU A 31 1.53 12.84 10.18
C GLU A 31 1.12 13.10 8.71
N PRO A 32 -0.16 12.86 8.36
CA PRO A 32 -0.61 13.14 7.01
C PRO A 32 -0.47 14.63 6.68
N PRO A 33 -0.17 15.00 5.42
CA PRO A 33 -0.13 16.37 5.00
C PRO A 33 -1.45 17.07 5.31
N VAL A 34 -1.38 18.18 6.06
CA VAL A 34 -2.57 18.96 6.42
C VAL A 34 -3.03 19.85 5.27
N VAL A 35 -4.34 19.88 5.08
CA VAL A 35 -4.99 20.82 4.16
C VAL A 35 -5.08 22.18 4.83
N SER A 36 -4.51 23.21 4.20
CA SER A 36 -4.66 24.59 4.68
C SER A 36 -5.95 25.19 4.11
N ARG A 37 -6.87 25.61 4.99
CA ARG A 37 -8.12 26.25 4.62
C ARG A 37 -8.11 27.70 5.06
N VAL A 38 -8.49 28.60 4.16
CA VAL A 38 -8.64 30.02 4.43
C VAL A 38 -10.11 30.36 4.44
N TYR A 39 -10.55 30.98 5.52
CA TYR A 39 -11.93 31.39 5.71
C TYR A 39 -12.04 32.92 5.73
N ALA A 40 -13.17 33.44 5.23
CA ALA A 40 -13.55 34.84 5.38
C ALA A 40 -13.95 35.15 6.85
N SER A 41 -14.09 36.41 7.16
CA SER A 41 -14.51 36.84 8.50
C SER A 41 -15.93 36.39 8.93
N ASP A 42 -16.76 36.04 7.95
CA ASP A 42 -18.11 35.48 8.12
C ASP A 42 -18.12 33.95 8.22
N GLY A 43 -16.95 33.29 8.17
CA GLY A 43 -16.81 31.83 8.21
C GLY A 43 -16.96 31.13 6.85
N ALA A 44 -17.15 31.85 5.75
CA ALA A 44 -17.19 31.25 4.42
C ALA A 44 -15.82 30.75 4.01
N LEU A 45 -15.73 29.54 3.43
CA LEU A 45 -14.48 28.99 2.91
C LEU A 45 -14.08 29.78 1.65
N LEU A 46 -12.97 30.52 1.71
CA LEU A 46 -12.43 31.28 0.60
C LEU A 46 -11.51 30.47 -0.32
N ALA A 47 -10.64 29.67 0.29
CA ALA A 47 -9.69 28.84 -0.46
C ALA A 47 -9.28 27.61 0.35
N GLU A 48 -9.03 26.52 -0.37
CA GLU A 48 -8.43 25.31 0.16
C GLU A 48 -7.12 25.05 -0.59
N PHE A 49 -6.00 25.05 0.12
CA PHE A 49 -4.69 24.76 -0.42
C PHE A 49 -4.30 23.35 -0.03
N ALA A 50 -4.54 22.42 -0.95
CA ALA A 50 -4.13 21.03 -0.79
C ALA A 50 -3.45 20.59 -2.10
N THR A 51 -2.21 20.14 -1.97
CA THR A 51 -1.50 19.49 -3.09
C THR A 51 -2.13 18.11 -3.38
N GLU A 52 -2.70 17.50 -2.34
CA GLU A 52 -3.31 16.17 -2.38
C GLU A 52 -4.55 16.15 -1.48
N LYS A 53 -5.59 15.46 -1.93
CA LYS A 53 -6.79 15.25 -1.10
C LYS A 53 -6.51 14.06 -0.19
N ARG A 54 -6.30 14.34 1.11
CA ARG A 54 -6.06 13.35 2.15
C ARG A 54 -6.96 13.60 3.35
N ILE A 55 -7.53 12.54 3.89
CA ILE A 55 -8.30 12.55 5.12
C ILE A 55 -7.85 11.34 5.91
N PHE A 56 -7.12 11.58 7.00
CA PHE A 56 -6.67 10.50 7.87
C PHE A 56 -7.84 9.95 8.70
N VAL A 57 -7.95 8.62 8.73
CA VAL A 57 -8.94 7.90 9.53
C VAL A 57 -8.25 6.78 10.30
N PRO A 58 -8.34 6.75 11.64
CA PRO A 58 -7.81 5.64 12.43
C PRO A 58 -8.43 4.31 12.01
N ILE A 59 -7.64 3.23 12.09
CA ILE A 59 -8.06 1.89 11.62
C ILE A 59 -9.35 1.40 12.28
N GLN A 60 -9.59 1.79 13.56
CA GLN A 60 -10.79 1.44 14.30
C GLN A 60 -12.04 2.10 13.74
N SER A 61 -11.90 3.28 13.11
CA SER A 61 -13.00 4.03 12.50
C SER A 61 -13.27 3.66 11.05
N ILE A 62 -12.41 2.84 10.42
CA ILE A 62 -12.65 2.33 9.07
C ILE A 62 -13.60 1.12 9.15
N PRO A 63 -14.76 1.14 8.45
CA PRO A 63 -15.70 0.02 8.43
C PRO A 63 -15.06 -1.30 7.97
N SER A 64 -15.50 -2.43 8.56
CA SER A 64 -14.98 -3.76 8.23
C SER A 64 -15.14 -4.10 6.75
N ILE A 65 -16.26 -3.69 6.15
CA ILE A 65 -16.55 -3.92 4.73
C ILE A 65 -15.47 -3.34 3.80
N ILE A 66 -14.90 -2.18 4.14
CA ILE A 66 -13.80 -1.56 3.37
C ILE A 66 -12.50 -2.34 3.61
N LYS A 67 -12.19 -2.65 4.88
CA LYS A 67 -11.00 -3.45 5.23
C LYS A 67 -10.99 -4.79 4.51
N GLU A 68 -12.09 -5.50 4.53
CA GLU A 68 -12.25 -6.81 3.89
C GLU A 68 -12.16 -6.72 2.36
N ALA A 69 -12.71 -5.68 1.74
CA ALA A 69 -12.61 -5.46 0.31
C ALA A 69 -11.15 -5.29 -0.13
N PHE A 70 -10.38 -4.43 0.57
CA PHE A 70 -8.97 -4.21 0.26
C PHE A 70 -8.11 -5.45 0.54
N LEU A 71 -8.32 -6.13 1.66
CA LEU A 71 -7.63 -7.40 1.94
C LEU A 71 -7.90 -8.45 0.86
N SER A 72 -9.14 -8.62 0.47
CA SER A 72 -9.53 -9.60 -0.55
C SER A 72 -8.93 -9.31 -1.93
N SER A 73 -8.82 -8.01 -2.28
CA SER A 73 -8.29 -7.58 -3.57
C SER A 73 -6.77 -7.60 -3.64
N GLU A 74 -6.10 -7.17 -2.58
CA GLU A 74 -4.67 -6.88 -2.60
C GLU A 74 -3.83 -7.93 -1.87
N ASP A 75 -4.28 -8.41 -0.71
CA ASP A 75 -3.48 -9.28 0.15
C ASP A 75 -4.37 -10.07 1.14
N LYS A 76 -5.06 -11.09 0.64
CA LYS A 76 -6.03 -11.85 1.45
C LYS A 76 -5.42 -12.57 2.66
N ASP A 77 -4.14 -12.90 2.58
CA ASP A 77 -3.40 -13.59 3.63
C ASP A 77 -2.56 -12.63 4.49
N PHE A 78 -2.84 -11.31 4.42
CA PHE A 78 -2.08 -10.24 5.07
C PHE A 78 -1.75 -10.51 6.54
N PHE A 79 -2.71 -10.97 7.32
CA PHE A 79 -2.52 -11.24 8.76
C PHE A 79 -1.70 -12.51 9.04
N ASN A 80 -1.43 -13.34 8.03
CA ASN A 80 -0.79 -14.66 8.21
C ASN A 80 0.67 -14.72 7.76
N HIS A 81 1.18 -13.68 7.08
CA HIS A 81 2.59 -13.64 6.65
C HIS A 81 3.37 -12.48 7.32
N LEU A 82 4.69 -12.53 7.24
CA LEU A 82 5.61 -11.56 7.84
C LEU A 82 6.18 -10.60 6.77
N GLY A 83 5.29 -9.89 6.06
CA GLY A 83 5.66 -8.87 5.07
C GLY A 83 5.81 -9.40 3.65
N LEU A 84 6.10 -10.68 3.46
CA LEU A 84 6.17 -11.34 2.15
C LEU A 84 5.26 -12.57 2.13
N ASP A 85 4.39 -12.65 1.14
CA ASP A 85 3.60 -13.86 0.88
C ASP A 85 4.33 -14.77 -0.11
N PHE A 86 5.13 -15.70 0.40
CA PHE A 86 5.86 -16.67 -0.42
C PHE A 86 4.94 -17.58 -1.22
N LYS A 87 3.72 -17.87 -0.73
CA LYS A 87 2.74 -18.69 -1.45
C LYS A 87 2.19 -17.92 -2.65
N ALA A 88 1.89 -16.63 -2.49
CA ALA A 88 1.47 -15.76 -3.59
C ALA A 88 2.59 -15.56 -4.61
N ILE A 89 3.84 -15.37 -4.18
CA ILE A 89 5.01 -15.25 -5.05
C ILE A 89 5.18 -16.52 -5.91
N LEU A 90 5.12 -17.69 -5.29
CA LEU A 90 5.23 -18.97 -6.01
C LEU A 90 4.08 -19.14 -7.01
N ARG A 91 2.84 -18.87 -6.59
CA ARG A 91 1.65 -18.92 -7.46
C ARG A 91 1.77 -17.97 -8.65
N ALA A 92 2.19 -16.73 -8.42
CA ALA A 92 2.41 -15.73 -9.47
C ALA A 92 3.50 -16.16 -10.46
N SER A 93 4.60 -16.74 -9.95
CA SER A 93 5.70 -17.26 -10.78
C SER A 93 5.25 -18.39 -11.68
N VAL A 94 4.52 -19.37 -11.15
CA VAL A 94 3.95 -20.47 -11.92
C VAL A 94 2.96 -19.96 -12.98
N THR A 95 2.10 -19.01 -12.61
CA THR A 95 1.14 -18.41 -13.53
C THR A 95 1.84 -17.63 -14.64
N LYS A 96 2.91 -16.89 -14.32
CA LYS A 96 3.71 -16.16 -15.31
C LYS A 96 4.35 -17.11 -16.33
N ILE A 97 4.89 -18.24 -15.86
CA ILE A 97 5.48 -19.27 -16.75
C ILE A 97 4.39 -19.87 -17.65
N LYS A 98 3.24 -20.25 -17.09
CA LYS A 98 2.11 -20.81 -17.86
C LYS A 98 1.55 -19.83 -18.88
N ASN A 99 1.54 -18.54 -18.56
CA ASN A 99 0.97 -17.49 -19.41
C ASN A 99 2.01 -16.80 -20.31
N PHE A 100 3.24 -17.30 -20.37
CA PHE A 100 4.33 -16.66 -21.11
C PHE A 100 3.96 -16.37 -22.58
N ASN A 101 3.19 -17.26 -23.21
CA ASN A 101 2.74 -17.11 -24.61
C ASN A 101 1.33 -16.51 -24.76
N SER A 102 0.62 -16.20 -23.67
CA SER A 102 -0.80 -15.80 -23.75
C SER A 102 -1.05 -14.30 -23.69
N GLY A 103 0.00 -13.47 -23.53
CA GLY A 103 -0.11 -12.02 -23.40
C GLY A 103 -0.90 -11.53 -22.17
N ARG A 104 -1.36 -12.43 -21.30
CA ARG A 104 -2.10 -12.06 -20.09
C ARG A 104 -1.17 -11.44 -19.06
N ARG A 105 -1.61 -10.34 -18.44
CA ARG A 105 -0.88 -9.69 -17.34
C ARG A 105 -0.65 -10.68 -16.20
N ALA A 106 0.55 -10.67 -15.64
CA ALA A 106 0.88 -11.46 -14.46
C ALA A 106 0.04 -10.99 -13.26
N ILE A 107 -0.44 -11.94 -12.47
CA ILE A 107 -1.12 -11.64 -11.21
C ILE A 107 -0.10 -10.99 -10.26
N GLY A 108 -0.46 -9.87 -9.64
CA GLY A 108 0.38 -9.21 -8.65
C GLY A 108 0.61 -10.11 -7.43
N ALA A 109 1.83 -10.11 -6.90
CA ALA A 109 2.21 -10.84 -5.69
C ALA A 109 2.84 -9.91 -4.65
N SER A 110 2.64 -8.60 -4.78
CA SER A 110 3.11 -7.62 -3.80
C SER A 110 2.13 -7.55 -2.64
N THR A 111 2.65 -7.63 -1.42
CA THR A 111 1.86 -7.51 -0.21
C THR A 111 1.51 -6.06 0.13
N ILE A 112 0.54 -5.85 1.01
CA ILE A 112 0.21 -4.53 1.56
C ILE A 112 1.44 -3.89 2.21
N THR A 113 2.23 -4.65 2.98
CA THR A 113 3.46 -4.13 3.62
C THR A 113 4.50 -3.69 2.59
N GLN A 114 4.65 -4.42 1.49
CA GLN A 114 5.53 -3.98 0.39
C GLN A 114 5.03 -2.70 -0.28
N GLN A 115 3.72 -2.53 -0.39
CA GLN A 115 3.14 -1.29 -0.93
C GLN A 115 3.36 -0.11 0.02
N VAL A 116 3.25 -0.29 1.34
CA VAL A 116 3.62 0.72 2.34
C VAL A 116 5.10 1.09 2.20
N ALA A 117 6.00 0.10 2.17
CA ALA A 117 7.43 0.35 1.98
C ALA A 117 7.72 1.15 0.70
N LYS A 118 7.05 0.82 -0.39
CA LYS A 118 7.19 1.52 -1.67
C LYS A 118 6.71 2.96 -1.58
N ASN A 119 5.51 3.19 -1.06
CA ASN A 119 4.85 4.49 -1.11
C ASN A 119 5.50 5.52 -0.17
N PHE A 120 5.96 5.08 1.00
CA PHE A 120 6.53 5.98 2.01
C PHE A 120 8.04 6.15 1.93
N LEU A 121 8.76 5.13 1.46
CA LEU A 121 10.19 5.02 1.70
C LEU A 121 11.04 4.96 0.43
N LEU A 122 10.45 4.72 -0.74
CA LEU A 122 11.19 4.48 -1.96
C LEU A 122 10.79 5.42 -3.09
N SER A 123 11.73 5.65 -4.03
CA SER A 123 11.47 6.43 -5.24
C SER A 123 10.52 5.71 -6.21
N ALA A 124 9.89 6.50 -7.10
CA ALA A 124 8.94 5.98 -8.08
C ALA A 124 9.58 5.09 -9.18
N ASP A 125 10.90 5.12 -9.34
CA ASP A 125 11.61 4.42 -10.41
C ASP A 125 11.44 2.90 -10.31
N TYR A 126 10.99 2.28 -11.40
CA TYR A 126 10.82 0.84 -11.44
C TYR A 126 12.15 0.14 -11.71
N SER A 127 12.67 -0.59 -10.72
CA SER A 127 13.91 -1.37 -10.84
C SER A 127 13.84 -2.66 -10.01
N ILE A 128 14.66 -3.64 -10.39
CA ILE A 128 14.83 -4.87 -9.58
C ILE A 128 15.42 -4.52 -8.21
N GLU A 129 16.34 -3.56 -8.17
CA GLU A 129 16.93 -3.06 -6.94
C GLU A 129 15.85 -2.53 -5.98
N ARG A 130 14.95 -1.67 -6.48
CA ARG A 130 13.82 -1.20 -5.67
C ARG A 130 12.98 -2.36 -5.15
N LYS A 131 12.73 -3.40 -5.96
CA LYS A 131 11.93 -4.54 -5.54
C LYS A 131 12.59 -5.37 -4.43
N ILE A 132 13.91 -5.46 -4.43
CA ILE A 132 14.69 -6.06 -3.34
C ILE A 132 14.58 -5.19 -2.08
N LYS A 133 14.76 -3.88 -2.20
CA LYS A 133 14.61 -2.92 -1.09
C LYS A 133 13.20 -2.97 -0.47
N GLU A 134 12.15 -3.01 -1.31
CA GLU A 134 10.76 -3.21 -0.85
C GLU A 134 10.63 -4.48 0.03
N ALA A 135 11.20 -5.59 -0.42
CA ALA A 135 11.12 -6.85 0.32
C ALA A 135 11.86 -6.78 1.67
N ILE A 136 13.04 -6.20 1.69
CA ILE A 136 13.83 -6.04 2.94
C ILE A 136 13.10 -5.11 3.91
N LEU A 137 12.59 -3.97 3.42
CA LEU A 137 11.83 -3.01 4.23
C LEU A 137 10.54 -3.62 4.77
N ALA A 138 9.81 -4.38 3.95
CA ALA A 138 8.60 -5.06 4.39
C ALA A 138 8.87 -6.00 5.58
N LEU A 139 9.95 -6.78 5.54
CA LEU A 139 10.35 -7.64 6.66
C LEU A 139 10.74 -6.85 7.92
N ARG A 140 11.38 -5.69 7.77
CA ARG A 140 11.73 -4.81 8.90
C ARG A 140 10.50 -4.14 9.51
N ILE A 141 9.61 -3.62 8.68
CA ILE A 141 8.34 -2.99 9.07
C ILE A 141 7.49 -3.97 9.89
N GLU A 142 7.31 -5.19 9.41
CA GLU A 142 6.53 -6.23 10.10
C GLU A 142 7.09 -6.68 11.44
N ARG A 143 8.40 -6.54 11.65
CA ARG A 143 9.03 -6.83 12.94
C ARG A 143 8.83 -5.72 13.96
N THR A 144 8.50 -4.52 13.52
CA THR A 144 8.46 -3.32 14.36
C THR A 144 7.03 -2.83 14.60
N PHE A 145 6.18 -2.92 13.60
CA PHE A 145 4.81 -2.39 13.65
C PHE A 145 3.78 -3.53 13.66
N SER A 146 2.65 -3.26 14.32
CA SER A 146 1.51 -4.17 14.27
C SER A 146 0.86 -4.21 12.89
N LYS A 147 0.19 -5.30 12.58
CA LYS A 147 -0.59 -5.44 11.33
C LYS A 147 -1.62 -4.33 11.17
N ASP A 148 -2.31 -3.98 12.24
CA ASP A 148 -3.31 -2.91 12.23
C ASP A 148 -2.68 -1.56 11.87
N HIS A 149 -1.51 -1.24 12.42
CA HIS A 149 -0.81 0.00 12.09
C HIS A 149 -0.33 0.03 10.63
N ILE A 150 0.22 -1.08 10.13
CA ILE A 150 0.64 -1.19 8.72
C ILE A 150 -0.58 -1.02 7.80
N PHE A 151 -1.70 -1.63 8.15
CA PHE A 151 -2.92 -1.53 7.36
C PHE A 151 -3.56 -0.14 7.42
N GLU A 152 -3.48 0.53 8.57
CA GLU A 152 -3.87 1.93 8.74
C GLU A 152 -3.09 2.84 7.80
N LEU A 153 -1.76 2.73 7.81
CA LEU A 153 -0.88 3.47 6.90
C LEU A 153 -1.26 3.22 5.44
N TYR A 154 -1.48 1.96 5.07
CA TYR A 154 -1.87 1.60 3.72
C TYR A 154 -3.18 2.26 3.29
N LEU A 155 -4.24 2.11 4.09
CA LEU A 155 -5.58 2.62 3.76
C LEU A 155 -5.65 4.14 3.74
N ASN A 156 -4.76 4.83 4.43
CA ASN A 156 -4.67 6.29 4.44
C ASN A 156 -3.76 6.86 3.35
N GLU A 157 -2.86 6.04 2.77
CA GLU A 157 -1.85 6.51 1.81
C GLU A 157 -2.10 6.07 0.38
N ILE A 158 -2.81 4.96 0.17
CA ILE A 158 -2.95 4.40 -1.18
C ILE A 158 -3.60 5.39 -2.15
N TYR A 159 -2.95 5.59 -3.31
CA TYR A 159 -3.50 6.41 -4.38
C TYR A 159 -4.63 5.68 -5.10
N LEU A 160 -5.79 6.31 -5.15
CA LEU A 160 -7.03 5.75 -5.70
C LEU A 160 -7.56 6.52 -6.91
N GLY A 161 -6.73 7.35 -7.53
CA GLY A 161 -7.13 8.16 -8.69
C GLY A 161 -7.76 9.50 -8.31
N PHE A 162 -7.97 10.36 -9.30
CA PHE A 162 -8.55 11.70 -9.16
C PHE A 162 -7.97 12.52 -8.00
N ASN A 163 -6.66 12.45 -7.83
CA ASN A 163 -5.93 13.11 -6.74
C ASN A 163 -6.38 12.71 -5.32
N SER A 164 -6.97 11.50 -5.18
CA SER A 164 -7.44 10.97 -3.89
C SER A 164 -6.41 10.02 -3.31
N TYR A 165 -5.91 10.36 -2.14
CA TYR A 165 -5.02 9.52 -1.36
C TYR A 165 -5.75 9.04 -0.11
N GLY A 166 -5.79 7.72 0.07
CA GLY A 166 -6.53 7.04 1.12
C GLY A 166 -8.02 6.86 0.85
N VAL A 167 -8.60 5.90 1.56
CA VAL A 167 -9.99 5.45 1.35
C VAL A 167 -11.02 6.51 1.66
N ALA A 168 -10.75 7.39 2.66
CA ALA A 168 -11.72 8.42 3.05
C ALA A 168 -11.83 9.54 2.02
N ALA A 169 -10.70 10.01 1.49
CA ALA A 169 -10.69 11.00 0.41
C ALA A 169 -11.32 10.44 -0.86
N ALA A 170 -11.06 9.17 -1.18
CA ALA A 170 -11.65 8.51 -2.32
C ALA A 170 -13.18 8.35 -2.17
N ALA A 171 -13.66 7.92 -1.00
CA ALA A 171 -15.10 7.79 -0.74
C ALA A 171 -15.85 9.11 -0.94
N LEU A 172 -15.32 10.22 -0.46
CA LEU A 172 -15.89 11.54 -0.68
C LEU A 172 -15.81 11.96 -2.15
N ASN A 173 -14.69 11.72 -2.80
CA ASN A 173 -14.47 12.20 -4.17
C ASN A 173 -15.29 11.43 -5.22
N TYR A 174 -15.42 10.09 -5.06
CA TYR A 174 -16.15 9.24 -5.99
C TYR A 174 -17.64 9.15 -5.71
N PHE A 175 -18.04 9.17 -4.44
CA PHE A 175 -19.42 8.87 -4.04
C PHE A 175 -20.07 9.99 -3.23
N ASN A 176 -19.31 11.01 -2.84
CA ASN A 176 -19.78 12.08 -1.94
C ASN A 176 -20.35 11.54 -0.62
N LYS A 177 -19.73 10.50 -0.06
CA LYS A 177 -20.17 9.78 1.14
C LYS A 177 -19.06 9.67 2.18
N PRO A 178 -19.38 9.73 3.47
CA PRO A 178 -18.46 9.31 4.52
C PRO A 178 -18.26 7.79 4.47
N LEU A 179 -17.17 7.28 5.07
CA LEU A 179 -16.85 5.84 5.06
C LEU A 179 -17.95 4.97 5.66
N SER A 180 -18.70 5.50 6.65
CA SER A 180 -19.80 4.80 7.32
C SER A 180 -21.00 4.48 6.41
N GLU A 181 -21.13 5.18 5.28
CA GLU A 181 -22.23 5.03 4.33
C GLU A 181 -21.85 4.27 3.05
N ILE A 182 -20.58 3.82 2.96
CA ILE A 182 -20.08 3.07 1.80
C ILE A 182 -20.74 1.69 1.76
N THR A 183 -21.34 1.36 0.63
CA THR A 183 -21.91 0.04 0.36
C THR A 183 -20.83 -0.98 -0.03
N LEU A 184 -21.19 -2.27 -0.05
CA LEU A 184 -20.27 -3.35 -0.48
C LEU A 184 -19.79 -3.13 -1.93
N ALA A 185 -20.66 -2.70 -2.83
CA ALA A 185 -20.30 -2.47 -4.22
C ALA A 185 -19.29 -1.31 -4.36
N GLU A 186 -19.51 -0.23 -3.61
CA GLU A 186 -18.61 0.93 -3.57
C GLU A 186 -17.27 0.58 -2.93
N ALA A 187 -17.26 -0.21 -1.85
CA ALA A 187 -16.03 -0.71 -1.22
C ALA A 187 -15.22 -1.59 -2.20
N ALA A 188 -15.88 -2.49 -2.92
CA ALA A 188 -15.24 -3.33 -3.93
C ALA A 188 -14.70 -2.50 -5.09
N TYR A 189 -15.40 -1.45 -5.51
CA TYR A 189 -14.93 -0.51 -6.52
C TYR A 189 -13.64 0.19 -6.06
N LEU A 190 -13.65 0.78 -4.85
CA LEU A 190 -12.45 1.42 -4.29
C LEU A 190 -11.27 0.45 -4.20
N ALA A 191 -11.51 -0.79 -3.77
CA ALA A 191 -10.48 -1.81 -3.63
C ALA A 191 -9.92 -2.33 -4.98
N ALA A 192 -10.59 -2.04 -6.10
CA ALA A 192 -10.09 -2.37 -7.43
C ALA A 192 -9.15 -1.28 -8.00
N LEU A 193 -9.27 -0.03 -7.54
CA LEU A 193 -8.53 1.12 -8.07
C LEU A 193 -7.00 1.02 -7.96
N PRO A 194 -6.39 0.44 -6.91
CA PRO A 194 -4.92 0.35 -6.83
C PRO A 194 -4.27 -0.34 -8.03
N LYS A 195 -4.99 -1.19 -8.74
CA LYS A 195 -4.51 -1.92 -9.93
C LYS A 195 -4.44 -1.07 -11.19
N GLY A 196 -5.15 0.06 -11.21
CA GLY A 196 -5.18 0.97 -12.35
C GLY A 196 -5.96 2.25 -12.03
N PRO A 197 -5.44 3.12 -11.15
CA PRO A 197 -6.17 4.26 -10.61
C PRO A 197 -6.52 5.35 -11.65
N ASN A 198 -5.91 5.30 -12.82
CA ASN A 198 -6.10 6.27 -13.91
C ASN A 198 -6.75 5.64 -15.16
N ASN A 199 -7.35 4.46 -15.04
CA ASN A 199 -8.04 3.77 -16.15
C ASN A 199 -9.54 4.03 -16.09
#